data_3700536a02ee5dae80a745f05c8dc092
#
_entry.id   3700536a02ee5dae80a745f05c8dc092
#
_cell.length_a   1.000
_cell.length_b   1.000
_cell.length_c   1.000
_cell.angle_alpha   90.00
_cell.angle_beta   90.00
_cell.angle_gamma   90.00
#
_symmetry.space_group_name_H-M   'P 1'
#
loop_
_entity.id
_entity.type
_entity.pdbx_description
1 polymer ?
#
loop_
_entity_poly.entity_id
_entity_poly.type
_entity_poly.pdbx_seq_one_letter_code
_entity_poly.pdbx_strand_id
1 'polypeptide(L)'
;MNVVLLSLKIFFRELKSGQLLLMFLSLTLAVGIVASITLFTDRLDRSLIAESQVFLGGDLKFETSDAIEESNIPNFEGQFAKIYEFGSVVSNADNFQLAAIKSVEKPYPIAGQLEIINEKSEVETFTSPPNPEEIWLDGRLARLLDISIGDQVDLGATSLIYSGTISSEADRGTGSFAFAPKAIMNSADLESTQLIRSGSRVRYTYLFTASKEDIYKLEQYFQNIKRPGDDILTPQNEETPLGRAIDRASNFFLLGALLAIILSSLAIAISSLQ
;
A
#
# COMPACT_ATOMS: atom_id res chain seq x y z
N MET A 1 40.81 -36.33 -40.81
CA MET A 1 39.34 -36.11 -40.82
C MET A 1 38.99 -35.58 -39.43
N ASN A 2 38.58 -34.29 -39.33
CA ASN A 2 38.43 -33.63 -38.04
C ASN A 2 37.33 -34.29 -37.22
N VAL A 3 37.69 -34.84 -36.06
CA VAL A 3 36.76 -35.47 -35.09
C VAL A 3 35.58 -34.57 -34.77
N VAL A 4 35.81 -33.27 -34.71
CA VAL A 4 34.77 -32.25 -34.48
C VAL A 4 33.72 -32.21 -35.59
N LEU A 5 34.15 -32.37 -36.88
CA LEU A 5 33.26 -32.37 -38.04
C LEU A 5 32.40 -33.66 -38.10
N LEU A 6 32.97 -34.75 -37.66
CA LEU A 6 32.29 -36.03 -37.58
C LEU A 6 31.24 -36.04 -36.45
N SER A 7 31.59 -35.53 -35.26
CA SER A 7 30.64 -35.41 -34.16
C SER A 7 29.50 -34.43 -34.45
N LEU A 8 29.75 -33.32 -35.15
CA LEU A 8 28.69 -32.42 -35.59
C LEU A 8 27.73 -33.11 -36.61
N LYS A 9 28.28 -33.90 -37.54
CA LYS A 9 27.47 -34.61 -38.53
C LYS A 9 26.63 -35.73 -37.91
N ILE A 10 27.15 -36.41 -36.89
CA ILE A 10 26.42 -37.38 -36.11
C ILE A 10 25.34 -36.69 -35.28
N PHE A 11 25.65 -35.60 -34.63
CA PHE A 11 24.68 -34.80 -33.89
C PHE A 11 23.51 -34.32 -34.74
N PHE A 12 23.75 -33.75 -35.90
CA PHE A 12 22.69 -33.31 -36.82
C PHE A 12 21.88 -34.48 -37.41
N ARG A 13 22.49 -35.67 -37.52
CA ARG A 13 21.76 -36.88 -37.96
C ARG A 13 20.86 -37.42 -36.88
N GLU A 14 21.33 -37.40 -35.63
CA GLU A 14 20.54 -37.84 -34.46
C GLU A 14 19.46 -36.84 -34.07
N LEU A 15 19.66 -35.52 -34.33
CA LEU A 15 18.59 -34.53 -34.23
C LEU A 15 17.39 -34.84 -35.14
N LYS A 16 17.64 -35.51 -36.30
CA LYS A 16 16.60 -35.97 -37.23
C LYS A 16 15.97 -37.30 -36.83
N SER A 17 16.52 -38.05 -35.87
CA SER A 17 16.03 -39.35 -35.43
C SER A 17 14.77 -39.30 -34.54
N GLY A 18 14.26 -38.10 -34.23
CA GLY A 18 13.05 -37.91 -33.42
C GLY A 18 13.24 -37.96 -31.91
N GLN A 19 14.16 -38.77 -31.39
CA GLN A 19 14.40 -38.90 -29.92
C GLN A 19 15.08 -37.67 -29.33
N LEU A 20 16.18 -37.20 -29.96
CA LEU A 20 16.86 -35.97 -29.56
C LEU A 20 15.99 -34.75 -29.76
N LEU A 21 15.15 -34.74 -30.82
CA LEU A 21 14.19 -33.66 -31.03
C LEU A 21 13.16 -33.57 -29.90
N LEU A 22 12.58 -34.71 -29.49
CA LEU A 22 11.63 -34.77 -28.39
C LEU A 22 12.28 -34.33 -27.06
N MET A 23 13.52 -34.75 -26.78
CA MET A 23 14.27 -34.34 -25.60
C MET A 23 14.56 -32.83 -25.61
N PHE A 24 14.98 -32.28 -26.76
CA PHE A 24 15.21 -30.85 -26.91
C PHE A 24 13.92 -30.03 -26.78
N LEU A 25 12.83 -30.51 -27.34
CA LEU A 25 11.51 -29.88 -27.28
C LEU A 25 10.96 -29.88 -25.83
N SER A 26 11.10 -31.00 -25.12
CA SER A 26 10.69 -31.11 -23.72
C SER A 26 11.52 -30.20 -22.80
N LEU A 27 12.84 -30.12 -23.02
CA LEU A 27 13.72 -29.23 -22.26
C LEU A 27 13.38 -27.75 -22.53
N THR A 28 13.20 -27.39 -23.80
CA THR A 28 12.82 -26.02 -24.20
C THR A 28 11.47 -25.63 -23.62
N LEU A 29 10.50 -26.54 -23.65
CA LEU A 29 9.19 -26.32 -23.07
C LEU A 29 9.27 -26.14 -21.54
N ALA A 30 10.06 -27.01 -20.87
CA ALA A 30 10.26 -26.91 -19.44
C ALA A 30 10.88 -25.57 -19.00
N VAL A 31 11.98 -25.18 -19.66
CA VAL A 31 12.63 -23.90 -19.42
C VAL A 31 11.69 -22.74 -19.74
N GLY A 32 10.93 -22.83 -20.84
CA GLY A 32 9.94 -21.83 -21.24
C GLY A 32 8.84 -21.65 -20.18
N ILE A 33 8.31 -22.77 -19.65
CA ILE A 33 7.29 -22.73 -18.60
C ILE A 33 7.84 -22.08 -17.32
N VAL A 34 9.02 -22.53 -16.86
CA VAL A 34 9.64 -21.96 -15.64
C VAL A 34 9.94 -20.47 -15.81
N ALA A 35 10.53 -20.07 -16.95
CA ALA A 35 10.81 -18.68 -17.24
C ALA A 35 9.53 -17.83 -17.31
N SER A 36 8.48 -18.34 -17.93
CA SER A 36 7.18 -17.65 -18.04
C SER A 36 6.54 -17.47 -16.67
N ILE A 37 6.55 -18.50 -15.83
CA ILE A 37 6.03 -18.43 -14.45
C ILE A 37 6.82 -17.41 -13.65
N THR A 38 8.17 -17.46 -13.68
CA THR A 38 9.02 -16.53 -12.93
C THR A 38 8.80 -15.07 -13.35
N LEU A 39 8.75 -14.79 -14.65
CA LEU A 39 8.49 -13.44 -15.17
C LEU A 39 7.08 -12.96 -14.84
N PHE A 40 6.09 -13.84 -14.88
CA PHE A 40 4.73 -13.49 -14.49
C PHE A 40 4.63 -13.17 -13.00
N THR A 41 5.23 -14.01 -12.15
CA THR A 41 5.25 -13.79 -10.69
C THR A 41 5.95 -12.47 -10.36
N ASP A 42 7.14 -12.19 -10.93
CA ASP A 42 7.86 -10.92 -10.70
C ASP A 42 7.02 -9.68 -11.10
N ARG A 43 6.30 -9.76 -12.21
CA ARG A 43 5.40 -8.67 -12.63
C ARG A 43 4.20 -8.52 -11.70
N LEU A 44 3.61 -9.64 -11.29
CA LEU A 44 2.47 -9.64 -10.36
C LEU A 44 2.87 -9.05 -9.01
N ASP A 45 3.99 -9.49 -8.45
CA ASP A 45 4.52 -9.00 -7.18
C ASP A 45 4.76 -7.49 -7.22
N ARG A 46 5.39 -6.98 -8.27
CA ARG A 46 5.61 -5.54 -8.44
C ARG A 46 4.31 -4.74 -8.52
N SER A 47 3.32 -5.24 -9.26
CA SER A 47 2.02 -4.57 -9.37
C SER A 47 1.27 -4.57 -8.05
N LEU A 48 1.28 -5.70 -7.33
CA LEU A 48 0.62 -5.83 -6.03
C LEU A 48 1.30 -4.98 -4.95
N ILE A 49 2.64 -4.91 -4.95
CA ILE A 49 3.39 -4.04 -4.04
C ILE A 49 3.04 -2.56 -4.31
N ALA A 50 3.02 -2.12 -5.57
CA ALA A 50 2.66 -0.76 -5.92
C ALA A 50 1.23 -0.39 -5.48
N GLU A 51 0.26 -1.28 -5.69
CA GLU A 51 -1.12 -1.09 -5.24
C GLU A 51 -1.21 -1.06 -3.70
N SER A 52 -0.43 -1.92 -3.04
CA SER A 52 -0.35 -1.96 -1.58
C SER A 52 0.26 -0.68 -0.99
N GLN A 53 1.28 -0.10 -1.64
CA GLN A 53 1.87 1.18 -1.24
C GLN A 53 0.82 2.30 -1.26
N VAL A 54 0.01 2.37 -2.32
CA VAL A 54 -1.10 3.34 -2.40
C VAL A 54 -2.13 3.09 -1.31
N PHE A 55 -2.50 1.83 -1.09
CA PHE A 55 -3.49 1.46 -0.06
C PHE A 55 -3.03 1.76 1.37
N LEU A 56 -1.74 1.56 1.66
CA LEU A 56 -1.14 1.85 2.97
C LEU A 56 -0.81 3.35 3.14
N GLY A 57 -0.68 4.07 2.03
CA GLY A 57 -0.24 5.46 2.01
C GLY A 57 1.28 5.62 2.07
N GLY A 58 2.06 4.53 1.88
CA GLY A 58 3.53 4.56 1.91
C GLY A 58 4.16 3.16 1.86
N ASP A 59 5.49 3.12 1.97
CA ASP A 59 6.28 1.88 2.04
C ASP A 59 6.27 1.25 3.44
N LEU A 60 6.08 2.08 4.47
CA LEU A 60 5.92 1.66 5.85
C LEU A 60 4.91 2.58 6.54
N LYS A 61 3.98 1.97 7.26
CA LYS A 61 2.99 2.64 8.10
C LYS A 61 3.15 2.13 9.53
N PHE A 62 3.36 3.04 10.48
CA PHE A 62 3.36 2.76 11.90
C PHE A 62 2.20 3.46 12.57
N GLU A 63 1.34 2.72 13.23
CA GLU A 63 0.19 3.23 13.99
C GLU A 63 0.38 3.00 15.48
N THR A 64 0.19 4.04 16.27
CA THR A 64 0.34 4.00 17.73
C THR A 64 -0.63 4.95 18.42
N SER A 65 -0.93 4.71 19.69
CA SER A 65 -1.68 5.64 20.55
C SER A 65 -0.82 6.67 21.27
N ASP A 66 0.51 6.52 21.22
CA ASP A 66 1.45 7.43 21.85
C ASP A 66 2.25 8.21 20.81
N ALA A 67 2.32 9.52 20.97
CA ALA A 67 3.14 10.35 20.08
C ALA A 67 4.62 10.00 20.24
N ILE A 68 5.30 9.83 19.10
CA ILE A 68 6.76 9.66 19.04
C ILE A 68 7.38 11.02 18.71
N GLU A 69 8.45 11.36 19.42
CA GLU A 69 9.27 12.52 19.07
C GLU A 69 10.03 12.22 17.77
N GLU A 70 9.89 13.10 16.79
CA GLU A 70 10.50 12.92 15.46
C GLU A 70 12.02 12.84 15.51
N SER A 71 12.63 13.50 16.51
CA SER A 71 14.08 13.43 16.80
C SER A 71 14.58 12.02 17.13
N ASN A 72 13.69 11.12 17.56
CA ASN A 72 14.04 9.73 17.91
C ASN A 72 13.94 8.79 16.70
N ILE A 73 13.34 9.24 15.58
CA ILE A 73 13.24 8.45 14.36
C ILE A 73 14.62 8.38 13.69
N PRO A 74 15.11 7.19 13.30
CA PRO A 74 16.38 7.06 12.58
C PRO A 74 16.43 7.91 11.32
N ASN A 75 17.58 8.45 10.99
CA ASN A 75 17.77 9.18 9.75
C ASN A 75 17.56 8.26 8.54
N PHE A 76 16.80 8.73 7.56
CA PHE A 76 16.50 8.06 6.31
C PHE A 76 16.42 9.06 5.16
N GLU A 77 16.58 8.60 3.92
CA GLU A 77 16.36 9.40 2.73
C GLU A 77 14.98 9.06 2.14
N GLY A 78 14.05 10.02 2.18
CA GLY A 78 12.70 9.80 1.69
C GLY A 78 11.68 10.83 2.13
N GLN A 79 10.41 10.45 2.07
CA GLN A 79 9.29 11.27 2.53
C GLN A 79 8.69 10.69 3.81
N PHE A 80 8.20 11.58 4.65
CA PHE A 80 7.57 11.29 5.92
C PHE A 80 6.32 12.14 6.09
N ALA A 81 5.24 11.54 6.54
CA ALA A 81 4.02 12.25 6.92
C ALA A 81 3.49 11.72 8.24
N LYS A 82 3.05 12.64 9.09
CA LYS A 82 2.40 12.36 10.36
C LYS A 82 0.93 12.69 10.28
N ILE A 83 0.11 11.78 10.75
CA ILE A 83 -1.34 11.89 10.72
C ILE A 83 -1.85 11.74 12.14
N TYR A 84 -2.81 12.57 12.50
CA TYR A 84 -3.56 12.47 13.76
C TYR A 84 -4.98 12.04 13.44
N GLU A 85 -5.40 10.90 13.98
CA GLU A 85 -6.77 10.39 13.80
C GLU A 85 -7.48 10.29 15.14
N PHE A 86 -8.66 10.89 15.24
CA PHE A 86 -9.48 10.87 16.43
C PHE A 86 -10.95 11.07 16.11
N GLY A 87 -11.82 10.64 17.02
CA GLY A 87 -13.26 10.91 16.91
C GLY A 87 -13.60 12.26 17.56
N SER A 88 -14.37 13.07 16.86
CA SER A 88 -14.92 14.32 17.42
C SER A 88 -16.30 14.61 16.87
N VAL A 89 -16.99 15.53 17.54
CA VAL A 89 -18.24 16.08 17.03
C VAL A 89 -17.92 17.23 16.10
N VAL A 90 -18.48 17.14 14.90
CA VAL A 90 -18.50 18.23 13.91
C VAL A 90 -19.91 18.81 13.91
N SER A 91 -20.02 20.11 13.90
CA SER A 91 -21.31 20.78 13.97
C SER A 91 -21.40 21.98 13.04
N ASN A 92 -22.62 22.36 12.73
CA ASN A 92 -22.99 23.70 12.28
C ASN A 92 -23.97 24.28 13.31
N ALA A 93 -24.61 25.42 13.02
CA ALA A 93 -25.49 26.08 13.97
C ALA A 93 -26.61 25.17 14.54
N ASP A 94 -27.14 24.22 13.76
CA ASP A 94 -28.34 23.45 14.08
C ASP A 94 -28.09 21.94 14.22
N ASN A 95 -27.04 21.40 13.59
CA ASN A 95 -26.80 19.96 13.50
C ASN A 95 -25.46 19.57 14.12
N PHE A 96 -25.42 18.37 14.73
CA PHE A 96 -24.23 17.80 15.38
C PHE A 96 -24.04 16.37 14.90
N GLN A 97 -22.82 16.03 14.47
CA GLN A 97 -22.52 14.69 13.98
C GLN A 97 -21.15 14.21 14.49
N LEU A 98 -21.11 12.99 15.01
CA LEU A 98 -19.84 12.35 15.32
C LEU A 98 -19.14 11.95 14.01
N ALA A 99 -17.88 12.37 13.88
CA ALA A 99 -17.05 12.09 12.72
C ALA A 99 -15.64 11.60 13.12
N ALA A 100 -15.01 10.87 12.23
CA ALA A 100 -13.59 10.56 12.27
C ALA A 100 -12.80 11.74 11.68
N ILE A 101 -12.03 12.39 12.51
CA ILE A 101 -11.19 13.52 12.11
C ILE A 101 -9.81 13.01 11.78
N LYS A 102 -9.31 13.37 10.60
CA LYS A 102 -7.96 13.11 10.13
C LYS A 102 -7.26 14.44 9.93
N SER A 103 -6.31 14.74 10.78
CA SER A 103 -5.48 15.94 10.68
C SER A 103 -4.15 15.59 10.04
N VAL A 104 -3.79 16.28 8.96
CA VAL A 104 -2.66 15.95 8.09
C VAL A 104 -1.81 17.18 7.78
N GLU A 105 -0.53 16.96 7.53
CA GLU A 105 0.41 18.00 7.13
C GLU A 105 1.17 17.59 5.85
N LYS A 106 1.82 18.54 5.19
CA LYS A 106 2.70 18.21 4.06
C LYS A 106 3.85 17.33 4.52
N PRO A 107 4.25 16.30 3.74
CA PRO A 107 3.87 16.05 2.34
C PRO A 107 2.69 15.08 2.11
N TYR A 108 1.76 14.93 3.08
CA TYR A 108 0.61 14.04 2.88
C TYR A 108 -0.28 14.44 1.70
N PRO A 109 -0.74 13.50 0.85
CA PRO A 109 -0.42 12.07 0.83
C PRO A 109 0.97 11.80 0.22
N ILE A 110 1.78 10.91 0.82
CA ILE A 110 3.11 10.55 0.30
C ILE A 110 3.06 9.42 -0.72
N ALA A 111 1.97 8.65 -0.76
CA ALA A 111 1.67 7.68 -1.80
C ALA A 111 0.18 7.76 -2.15
N GLY A 112 -0.12 7.62 -3.45
CA GLY A 112 -1.48 7.78 -3.96
C GLY A 112 -1.91 9.26 -4.07
N GLN A 113 -3.22 9.48 -4.14
CA GLN A 113 -3.82 10.77 -4.39
C GLN A 113 -5.13 10.90 -3.61
N LEU A 114 -5.53 12.14 -3.35
CA LEU A 114 -6.83 12.48 -2.80
C LEU A 114 -7.72 13.01 -3.93
N GLU A 115 -8.91 12.49 -4.05
CA GLU A 115 -9.92 13.00 -4.99
C GLU A 115 -10.98 13.78 -4.21
N ILE A 116 -11.11 15.03 -4.54
CA ILE A 116 -12.02 15.96 -3.87
C ILE A 116 -12.99 16.54 -4.92
N ILE A 117 -14.26 16.53 -4.61
CA ILE A 117 -15.30 17.17 -5.43
C ILE A 117 -15.40 18.62 -4.97
N ASN A 118 -15.22 19.54 -5.93
CA ASN A 118 -15.31 20.96 -5.71
C ASN A 118 -16.77 21.47 -5.79
N GLU A 119 -16.99 22.77 -5.58
CA GLU A 119 -18.30 23.43 -5.65
C GLU A 119 -19.01 23.23 -7.00
N LYS A 120 -18.26 23.08 -8.10
CA LYS A 120 -18.80 22.82 -9.45
C LYS A 120 -19.16 21.36 -9.71
N SER A 121 -19.05 20.49 -8.69
CA SER A 121 -19.20 19.04 -8.80
C SER A 121 -18.17 18.37 -9.72
N GLU A 122 -17.00 18.98 -9.89
CA GLU A 122 -15.88 18.42 -10.62
C GLU A 122 -14.96 17.71 -9.64
N VAL A 123 -14.41 16.56 -10.07
CA VAL A 123 -13.42 15.80 -9.28
C VAL A 123 -12.04 16.39 -9.56
N GLU A 124 -11.41 16.90 -8.54
CA GLU A 124 -10.03 17.37 -8.58
C GLU A 124 -9.12 16.45 -7.78
N THR A 125 -7.92 16.26 -8.29
CA THR A 125 -6.90 15.41 -7.64
C THR A 125 -5.92 16.28 -6.87
N PHE A 126 -5.76 15.97 -5.58
CA PHE A 126 -4.86 16.67 -4.70
C PHE A 126 -3.71 15.79 -4.24
N THR A 127 -2.51 16.37 -4.20
CA THR A 127 -1.27 15.80 -3.63
C THR A 127 -0.81 16.59 -2.40
N SER A 128 -1.71 17.32 -1.79
CA SER A 128 -1.47 18.13 -0.58
C SER A 128 -2.71 18.13 0.30
N PRO A 129 -2.56 18.38 1.62
CA PRO A 129 -3.70 18.55 2.53
C PRO A 129 -4.53 19.79 2.17
N PRO A 130 -5.74 19.95 2.76
CA PRO A 130 -6.47 21.20 2.67
C PRO A 130 -5.62 22.37 3.18
N ASN A 131 -5.92 23.59 2.72
CA ASN A 131 -5.25 24.77 3.26
C ASN A 131 -5.60 24.94 4.75
N PRO A 132 -4.78 25.66 5.53
CA PRO A 132 -5.21 26.11 6.86
C PRO A 132 -6.57 26.83 6.80
N GLU A 133 -7.37 26.67 7.85
CA GLU A 133 -8.74 27.17 7.99
C GLU A 133 -9.76 26.47 7.06
N GLU A 134 -9.34 25.42 6.31
CA GLU A 134 -10.23 24.64 5.46
C GLU A 134 -10.38 23.19 5.97
N ILE A 135 -11.53 22.61 5.64
CA ILE A 135 -11.84 21.21 5.96
C ILE A 135 -12.51 20.54 4.76
N TRP A 136 -12.11 19.30 4.46
CA TRP A 136 -12.80 18.45 3.51
C TRP A 136 -13.66 17.43 4.25
N LEU A 137 -14.90 17.25 3.80
CA LEU A 137 -15.86 16.37 4.45
C LEU A 137 -16.26 15.22 3.52
N ASP A 138 -16.48 14.05 4.11
CA ASP A 138 -17.22 12.98 3.45
C ASP A 138 -18.62 13.50 3.04
N GLY A 139 -19.08 13.16 1.85
CA GLY A 139 -20.40 13.59 1.35
C GLY A 139 -21.58 13.11 2.21
N ARG A 140 -21.39 12.04 3.00
CA ARG A 140 -22.37 11.63 4.01
C ARG A 140 -22.40 12.61 5.19
N LEU A 141 -21.22 13.08 5.64
CA LEU A 141 -21.13 14.04 6.73
C LEU A 141 -21.77 15.39 6.36
N ALA A 142 -21.47 15.89 5.16
CA ALA A 142 -22.05 17.14 4.67
C ALA A 142 -23.60 17.08 4.60
N ARG A 143 -24.15 15.96 4.12
CA ARG A 143 -25.62 15.75 4.10
C ARG A 143 -26.24 15.65 5.50
N LEU A 144 -25.55 15.02 6.46
CA LEU A 144 -26.05 14.90 7.84
C LEU A 144 -26.04 16.23 8.59
N LEU A 145 -25.12 17.12 8.22
CA LEU A 145 -25.03 18.48 8.76
C LEU A 145 -25.90 19.47 7.99
N ASP A 146 -26.44 19.08 6.84
CA ASP A 146 -27.23 19.95 5.92
C ASP A 146 -26.46 21.21 5.49
N ILE A 147 -25.21 21.00 5.02
CA ILE A 147 -24.29 22.07 4.61
C ILE A 147 -23.81 21.88 3.19
N SER A 148 -23.42 22.99 2.57
CA SER A 148 -22.85 23.09 1.22
C SER A 148 -21.40 23.58 1.27
N ILE A 149 -20.65 23.34 0.19
CA ILE A 149 -19.29 23.85 0.06
C ILE A 149 -19.32 25.38 0.18
N GLY A 150 -18.43 25.94 0.99
CA GLY A 150 -18.39 27.36 1.36
C GLY A 150 -18.96 27.65 2.75
N ASP A 151 -19.75 26.74 3.32
CA ASP A 151 -20.29 26.92 4.67
C ASP A 151 -19.25 26.73 5.76
N GLN A 152 -19.51 27.30 6.94
CA GLN A 152 -18.68 27.12 8.12
C GLN A 152 -19.08 25.86 8.89
N VAL A 153 -18.08 25.20 9.42
CA VAL A 153 -18.18 23.96 10.21
C VAL A 153 -17.40 24.16 11.49
N ASP A 154 -18.04 23.94 12.62
CA ASP A 154 -17.43 24.02 13.92
C ASP A 154 -16.78 22.69 14.30
N LEU A 155 -15.52 22.74 14.72
CA LEU A 155 -14.73 21.61 15.18
C LEU A 155 -13.96 21.99 16.45
N GLY A 156 -14.44 21.51 17.59
CA GLY A 156 -13.90 21.90 18.90
C GLY A 156 -14.09 23.39 19.18
N ALA A 157 -13.00 24.14 19.37
CA ALA A 157 -13.03 25.56 19.65
C ALA A 157 -12.83 26.45 18.43
N THR A 158 -12.78 25.89 17.22
CA THR A 158 -12.54 26.64 15.98
C THR A 158 -13.60 26.34 14.93
N SER A 159 -13.79 27.26 13.99
CA SER A 159 -14.66 27.11 12.83
C SER A 159 -13.79 27.06 11.58
N LEU A 160 -14.04 26.09 10.70
CA LEU A 160 -13.31 25.84 9.45
C LEU A 160 -14.27 25.98 8.28
N ILE A 161 -13.76 26.32 7.09
CA ILE A 161 -14.55 26.41 5.88
C ILE A 161 -14.60 25.05 5.19
N TYR A 162 -15.80 24.52 4.94
CA TYR A 162 -15.99 23.33 4.12
C TYR A 162 -15.64 23.64 2.66
N SER A 163 -14.43 23.26 2.23
CA SER A 163 -13.90 23.61 0.90
C SER A 163 -14.00 22.50 -0.14
N GLY A 164 -14.35 21.26 0.24
CA GLY A 164 -14.47 20.17 -0.71
C GLY A 164 -14.96 18.85 -0.13
N THR A 165 -15.64 18.06 -0.97
CA THR A 165 -16.16 16.75 -0.60
C THR A 165 -15.17 15.65 -0.94
N ILE A 166 -14.82 14.81 0.02
CA ILE A 166 -13.94 13.65 -0.18
C ILE A 166 -14.65 12.62 -1.07
N SER A 167 -14.10 12.36 -2.25
CA SER A 167 -14.54 11.31 -3.18
C SER A 167 -13.73 10.02 -2.99
N SER A 168 -12.42 10.15 -2.93
CA SER A 168 -11.50 9.01 -2.73
C SER A 168 -10.29 9.43 -1.90
N GLU A 169 -9.83 8.50 -1.08
CA GLU A 169 -8.67 8.65 -0.21
C GLU A 169 -7.74 7.45 -0.41
N ALA A 170 -6.45 7.69 -0.56
CA ALA A 170 -5.45 6.64 -0.81
C ALA A 170 -5.34 5.67 0.38
N ASP A 171 -5.05 6.16 1.56
CA ASP A 171 -4.84 5.37 2.77
C ASP A 171 -6.14 5.16 3.56
N ARG A 172 -7.10 4.45 2.99
CA ARG A 172 -8.33 4.08 3.70
C ARG A 172 -7.99 3.24 4.92
N GLY A 173 -7.95 3.88 6.08
CA GLY A 173 -7.68 3.22 7.35
C GLY A 173 -8.60 2.01 7.59
N THR A 174 -8.02 0.93 8.09
CA THR A 174 -8.75 -0.28 8.54
C THR A 174 -9.17 -0.19 10.01
N GLY A 175 -8.94 0.95 10.67
CA GLY A 175 -9.12 1.15 12.10
C GLY A 175 -10.58 1.33 12.55
N SER A 176 -10.73 1.60 13.85
CA SER A 176 -12.03 1.75 14.55
C SER A 176 -12.96 2.80 13.95
N PHE A 177 -12.44 3.70 13.13
CA PHE A 177 -13.19 4.77 12.47
C PHE A 177 -13.53 4.50 10.99
N ALA A 178 -13.25 3.30 10.47
CA ALA A 178 -13.44 2.97 9.05
C ALA A 178 -14.88 3.20 8.53
N PHE A 179 -15.88 3.11 9.40
CA PHE A 179 -17.30 3.28 9.06
C PHE A 179 -17.88 4.64 9.48
N ALA A 180 -17.16 5.43 10.27
CA ALA A 180 -17.62 6.76 10.64
C ALA A 180 -17.49 7.73 9.47
N PRO A 181 -18.41 8.73 9.34
CA PRO A 181 -18.21 9.82 8.41
C PRO A 181 -16.88 10.51 8.68
N LYS A 182 -16.15 10.88 7.62
CA LYS A 182 -14.78 11.41 7.73
C LYS A 182 -14.73 12.92 7.49
N ALA A 183 -13.74 13.55 8.14
CA ALA A 183 -13.31 14.89 7.86
C ALA A 183 -11.78 14.95 7.83
N ILE A 184 -11.22 15.66 6.84
CA ILE A 184 -9.78 15.89 6.70
C ILE A 184 -9.50 17.38 6.89
N MET A 185 -8.59 17.71 7.80
CA MET A 185 -8.18 19.07 8.10
C MET A 185 -6.67 19.23 8.05
N ASN A 186 -6.19 20.47 7.97
CA ASN A 186 -4.77 20.77 8.07
C ASN A 186 -4.31 20.65 9.54
N SER A 187 -3.12 20.09 9.77
CA SER A 187 -2.56 19.98 11.14
C SER A 187 -2.19 21.33 11.74
N ALA A 188 -2.01 22.37 10.93
CA ALA A 188 -1.80 23.74 11.44
C ALA A 188 -2.99 24.24 12.29
N ASP A 189 -4.20 23.76 12.01
CA ASP A 189 -5.40 24.14 12.74
C ASP A 189 -5.68 23.28 13.98
N LEU A 190 -4.91 22.18 14.16
CA LEU A 190 -5.18 21.19 15.21
C LEU A 190 -5.15 21.79 16.61
N GLU A 191 -4.18 22.65 16.89
CA GLU A 191 -4.04 23.30 18.21
C GLU A 191 -5.23 24.22 18.49
N SER A 192 -5.71 24.99 17.50
CA SER A 192 -6.84 25.91 17.62
C SER A 192 -8.15 25.19 17.98
N THR A 193 -8.31 23.92 17.56
CA THR A 193 -9.49 23.11 17.89
C THR A 193 -9.58 22.75 19.39
N GLN A 194 -8.47 22.75 20.11
CA GLN A 194 -8.35 22.32 21.51
C GLN A 194 -8.91 20.91 21.78
N LEU A 195 -8.98 20.04 20.78
CA LEU A 195 -9.55 18.69 20.89
C LEU A 195 -8.55 17.68 21.46
N ILE A 196 -7.25 17.87 21.18
CA ILE A 196 -6.21 16.98 21.70
C ILE A 196 -5.71 17.54 23.03
N ARG A 197 -6.07 16.85 24.11
CA ARG A 197 -5.68 17.17 25.49
C ARG A 197 -5.12 15.91 26.15
N SER A 198 -4.53 16.09 27.33
CA SER A 198 -4.09 14.93 28.12
C SER A 198 -5.26 13.98 28.38
N GLY A 199 -5.11 12.71 27.94
CA GLY A 199 -6.15 11.68 28.02
C GLY A 199 -7.06 11.57 26.79
N SER A 200 -6.90 12.40 25.77
CA SER A 200 -7.60 12.22 24.50
C SER A 200 -7.14 10.93 23.81
N ARG A 201 -8.11 10.21 23.23
CA ARG A 201 -7.80 9.02 22.41
C ARG A 201 -7.45 9.48 21.00
N VAL A 202 -6.16 9.60 20.73
CA VAL A 202 -5.61 9.94 19.42
C VAL A 202 -4.83 8.75 18.91
N ARG A 203 -5.01 8.41 17.64
CA ARG A 203 -4.14 7.50 16.91
C ARG A 203 -3.16 8.34 16.10
N TYR A 204 -1.90 8.09 16.33
CA TYR A 204 -0.81 8.68 15.55
C TYR A 204 -0.41 7.70 14.46
N THR A 205 -0.45 8.14 13.23
CA THR A 205 -0.01 7.34 12.07
C THR A 205 1.20 8.02 11.45
N TYR A 206 2.27 7.26 11.32
CA TYR A 206 3.53 7.68 10.72
C TYR A 206 3.71 6.94 9.41
N LEU A 207 3.72 7.67 8.30
CA LEU A 207 3.90 7.14 6.96
C LEU A 207 5.31 7.44 6.46
N PHE A 208 5.93 6.47 5.81
CA PHE A 208 7.27 6.59 5.26
C PHE A 208 7.32 6.06 3.83
N THR A 209 8.04 6.79 2.97
CA THR A 209 8.44 6.33 1.64
C THR A 209 9.95 6.54 1.52
N ALA A 210 10.70 5.44 1.36
CA ALA A 210 12.16 5.48 1.38
C ALA A 210 12.76 4.29 0.61
N SER A 211 14.09 4.22 0.57
CA SER A 211 14.80 3.05 0.04
C SER A 211 14.47 1.79 0.85
N LYS A 212 14.57 0.61 0.23
CA LYS A 212 14.34 -0.68 0.92
C LYS A 212 15.22 -0.85 2.16
N GLU A 213 16.44 -0.34 2.10
CA GLU A 213 17.41 -0.40 3.22
C GLU A 213 16.94 0.47 4.40
N ASP A 214 16.47 1.68 4.11
CA ASP A 214 15.99 2.60 5.15
C ASP A 214 14.64 2.14 5.72
N ILE A 215 13.73 1.61 4.88
CA ILE A 215 12.49 0.98 5.35
C ILE A 215 12.79 -0.17 6.32
N TYR A 216 13.77 -1.04 6.00
CA TYR A 216 14.17 -2.11 6.90
C TYR A 216 14.71 -1.57 8.25
N LYS A 217 15.54 -0.51 8.23
CA LYS A 217 16.04 0.15 9.46
C LYS A 217 14.90 0.74 10.29
N LEU A 218 13.96 1.43 9.64
CA LEU A 218 12.79 2.01 10.29
C LEU A 218 11.88 0.92 10.88
N GLU A 219 11.64 -0.16 10.14
CA GLU A 219 10.86 -1.30 10.64
C GLU A 219 11.49 -1.92 11.89
N GLN A 220 12.81 -2.17 11.89
CA GLN A 220 13.53 -2.68 13.06
C GLN A 220 13.44 -1.71 14.25
N TYR A 221 13.55 -0.42 14.01
CA TYR A 221 13.39 0.59 15.05
C TYR A 221 11.98 0.53 15.66
N PHE A 222 10.92 0.53 14.84
CA PHE A 222 9.55 0.49 15.33
C PHE A 222 9.22 -0.84 16.01
N GLN A 223 9.76 -1.97 15.54
CA GLN A 223 9.61 -3.27 16.22
C GLN A 223 10.20 -3.23 17.65
N ASN A 224 11.30 -2.50 17.87
CA ASN A 224 11.93 -2.40 19.18
C ASN A 224 11.14 -1.52 20.17
N ILE A 225 10.40 -0.53 19.68
CA ILE A 225 9.62 0.38 20.52
C ILE A 225 8.13 0.05 20.56
N LYS A 226 7.67 -0.88 19.72
CA LYS A 226 6.27 -1.30 19.58
C LYS A 226 5.69 -1.75 20.92
N ARG A 227 4.51 -1.26 21.24
CA ARG A 227 3.72 -1.62 22.41
C ARG A 227 2.50 -2.47 22.00
N PRO A 228 1.84 -3.14 22.94
CA PRO A 228 0.57 -3.81 22.67
C PRO A 228 -0.47 -2.82 22.15
N GLY A 229 -1.00 -3.09 20.94
CA GLY A 229 -1.97 -2.21 20.27
C GLY A 229 -1.38 -1.29 19.20
N ASP A 230 -0.04 -1.28 19.07
CA ASP A 230 0.62 -0.62 17.94
C ASP A 230 0.71 -1.56 16.73
N ASP A 231 0.58 -1.01 15.52
CA ASP A 231 0.64 -1.75 14.27
C ASP A 231 1.76 -1.24 13.38
N ILE A 232 2.53 -2.16 12.80
CA ILE A 232 3.54 -1.88 11.78
C ILE A 232 3.10 -2.59 10.51
N LEU A 233 2.82 -1.83 9.47
CA LEU A 233 2.32 -2.34 8.21
C LEU A 233 3.28 -1.97 7.09
N THR A 234 3.64 -2.96 6.28
CA THR A 234 4.41 -2.79 5.04
C THR A 234 3.64 -3.45 3.89
N PRO A 235 3.89 -3.09 2.62
CA PRO A 235 3.28 -3.75 1.47
C PRO A 235 3.47 -5.27 1.44
N GLN A 236 4.52 -5.76 2.07
CA GLN A 236 4.90 -7.18 2.12
C GLN A 236 4.47 -7.87 3.42
N ASN A 237 3.82 -7.15 4.34
CA ASN A 237 3.43 -7.73 5.62
C ASN A 237 2.30 -8.76 5.42
N GLU A 238 2.54 -10.00 5.86
CA GLU A 238 1.57 -11.11 5.84
C GLU A 238 0.29 -10.81 6.63
N GLU A 239 0.33 -9.86 7.57
CA GLU A 239 -0.83 -9.47 8.36
C GLU A 239 -1.86 -8.71 7.53
N THR A 240 -1.46 -8.12 6.38
CA THR A 240 -2.41 -7.48 5.47
C THR A 240 -3.16 -8.52 4.63
N PRO A 241 -4.45 -8.31 4.29
CA PRO A 241 -5.18 -9.21 3.39
C PRO A 241 -4.49 -9.38 2.04
N LEU A 242 -3.84 -8.33 1.54
CA LEU A 242 -3.13 -8.30 0.27
C LEU A 242 -1.79 -9.05 0.38
N GLY A 243 -1.01 -8.84 1.45
CA GLY A 243 0.23 -9.60 1.70
C GLY A 243 -0.03 -11.11 1.73
N ARG A 244 -1.07 -11.55 2.45
CA ARG A 244 -1.48 -12.97 2.44
C ARG A 244 -1.88 -13.49 1.08
N ALA A 245 -2.46 -12.67 0.21
CA ALA A 245 -2.80 -13.07 -1.15
C ALA A 245 -1.54 -13.22 -2.02
N ILE A 246 -0.57 -12.31 -1.88
CA ILE A 246 0.72 -12.35 -2.55
C ILE A 246 1.47 -13.63 -2.19
N ASP A 247 1.60 -13.95 -0.90
CA ASP A 247 2.30 -15.14 -0.42
C ASP A 247 1.64 -16.43 -0.91
N ARG A 248 0.32 -16.51 -0.87
CA ARG A 248 -0.39 -17.67 -1.42
C ARG A 248 -0.16 -17.83 -2.92
N ALA A 249 -0.21 -16.75 -3.68
CA ALA A 249 0.04 -16.78 -5.12
C ALA A 249 1.48 -17.23 -5.42
N SER A 250 2.47 -16.66 -4.74
CA SER A 250 3.88 -17.01 -4.89
C SER A 250 4.14 -18.49 -4.59
N ASN A 251 3.61 -19.00 -3.48
CA ASN A 251 3.72 -20.41 -3.12
C ASN A 251 3.05 -21.33 -4.14
N PHE A 252 1.91 -20.95 -4.70
CA PHE A 252 1.23 -21.72 -5.75
C PHE A 252 2.06 -21.79 -7.03
N PHE A 253 2.69 -20.70 -7.45
CA PHE A 253 3.57 -20.64 -8.60
C PHE A 253 4.86 -21.44 -8.40
N LEU A 254 5.45 -21.38 -7.20
CA LEU A 254 6.62 -22.22 -6.85
C LEU A 254 6.31 -23.72 -6.94
N LEU A 255 5.15 -24.16 -6.45
CA LEU A 255 4.70 -25.54 -6.58
C LEU A 255 4.50 -25.96 -8.04
N GLY A 256 3.92 -25.07 -8.86
CA GLY A 256 3.75 -25.29 -10.29
C GLY A 256 5.08 -25.44 -11.04
N ALA A 257 6.06 -24.58 -10.71
CA ALA A 257 7.41 -24.63 -11.26
C ALA A 257 8.13 -25.96 -10.88
N LEU A 258 8.01 -26.37 -9.62
CA LEU A 258 8.60 -27.63 -9.11
C LEU A 258 7.99 -28.84 -9.81
N LEU A 259 6.67 -28.87 -10.02
CA LEU A 259 5.97 -29.89 -10.77
C LEU A 259 6.44 -29.98 -12.24
N ALA A 260 6.62 -28.82 -12.89
CA ALA A 260 7.12 -28.73 -14.26
C ALA A 260 8.56 -29.28 -14.36
N ILE A 261 9.44 -29.00 -13.40
CA ILE A 261 10.80 -29.54 -13.33
C ILE A 261 10.78 -31.06 -13.16
N ILE A 262 9.95 -31.60 -12.28
CA ILE A 262 9.83 -33.04 -12.03
C ILE A 262 9.35 -33.77 -13.29
N LEU A 263 8.28 -33.26 -13.94
CA LEU A 263 7.75 -33.85 -15.16
C LEU A 263 8.78 -33.84 -16.30
N SER A 264 9.51 -32.75 -16.44
CA SER A 264 10.56 -32.61 -17.44
C SER A 264 11.72 -33.55 -17.17
N SER A 265 12.14 -33.70 -15.92
CA SER A 265 13.19 -34.65 -15.52
C SER A 265 12.77 -36.10 -15.80
N LEU A 266 11.50 -36.43 -15.53
CA LEU A 266 10.96 -37.77 -15.81
C LEU A 266 10.90 -38.04 -17.33
N ALA A 267 10.50 -37.05 -18.12
CA ALA A 267 10.47 -37.16 -19.57
C ALA A 267 11.87 -37.43 -20.17
N ILE A 268 12.88 -36.70 -19.64
CA ILE A 268 14.28 -36.90 -20.03
C ILE A 268 14.76 -38.30 -19.63
N ALA A 269 14.46 -38.76 -18.41
CA ALA A 269 14.84 -40.08 -17.89
C ALA A 269 14.22 -41.21 -18.77
N ILE A 270 12.93 -41.11 -19.10
CA ILE A 270 12.25 -42.09 -19.94
C ILE A 270 12.87 -42.11 -21.35
N SER A 271 13.14 -40.91 -21.91
CA SER A 271 13.77 -40.81 -23.26
C SER A 271 15.21 -41.39 -23.29
N SER A 272 15.92 -41.37 -22.16
CA SER A 272 17.29 -41.93 -22.08
C SER A 272 17.33 -43.43 -21.91
N LEU A 273 16.23 -44.08 -21.54
CA LEU A 273 16.11 -45.51 -21.31
C LEU A 273 15.68 -46.30 -22.57
N GLN A 274 15.27 -45.59 -23.63
CA GLN A 274 14.93 -46.13 -24.92
C GLN A 274 16.11 -46.06 -25.90
#